data_c35e4e710e7bc5de9e038e7ace985edc
#
_entry.id   c35e4e710e7bc5de9e038e7ace985edc
#
_cell.length_a   1.000
_cell.length_b   1.000
_cell.length_c   1.000
_cell.angle_alpha   90.00
_cell.angle_beta   90.00
_cell.angle_gamma   90.00
#
_symmetry.space_group_name_H-M   'P 1'
#
loop_
_entity.id
_entity.type
_entity.pdbx_description
1 polymer ?
#
loop_
_entity_poly.entity_id
_entity_poly.type
_entity_poly.pdbx_seq_one_letter_code
_entity_poly.pdbx_strand_id
1 'polypeptide(L)'
;WNGYNFEDSILISEHVVKEDRFTTIHIEELSCVARDTKLGSEDITSDIPNVGDSALAKLDESGIAFIGAEVNAGDILVGKVTPKGETQLTPEEKLLRAIFGEKASDVKDTSLRVPPGMDGTVIDVRVFTRDGVEKDARALSIEKSELEAVRKDLDDTLRILEEDIYERIERMLTGKVAAGGPNKLKSGSKITRAYLDELPREQWFDIRLKNEDANNQLETAAERLKAQRGEFDRLYDEKKEKITAGDDLAPGVLKMVKVYLAVKRRIQPGDKMAGRHGNKGVISTIVPVEDMPYLDDGTPVDIVLNPLGVPSRMNVGQVLETHLGMAAKGLGHKINAMLKAHETTAKIRGFIENMYNKTGGKTEEIKSLNDEELLELAGNLVNGVPTATPVFDGATESEIKTLLEMAGLSESGQSRLNDGRTGEPFDREVTVGYMYMLKLNHLVDDKMHARSTGPYSLVTQQPLGGKAQFGGQRFGEMEVWALEAYGAAYTLQEMLTVKSDDVQGRTKMYKNIVDGEHEMDAGMPESFNVLVKEIRSLGINIELETEQ
;
A
#
# COMPACT_ATOMS: atom_id res chain seq x y z
N TRP A 1 28.44 -12.09 -12.06
CA TRP A 1 28.91 -10.91 -12.79
C TRP A 1 29.47 -9.87 -11.82
N ASN A 2 30.78 -9.66 -11.80
CA ASN A 2 31.51 -8.76 -10.90
C ASN A 2 31.20 -8.93 -9.39
N GLY A 3 30.72 -10.09 -8.98
CA GLY A 3 30.36 -10.39 -7.60
C GLY A 3 29.03 -9.80 -7.10
N TYR A 4 28.36 -8.96 -7.88
CA TYR A 4 27.10 -8.33 -7.46
C TYR A 4 25.89 -9.27 -7.48
N ASN A 5 26.01 -10.44 -8.12
CA ASN A 5 25.02 -11.51 -8.10
C ASN A 5 25.46 -12.72 -7.27
N PHE A 6 26.42 -12.54 -6.34
CA PHE A 6 26.90 -13.62 -5.48
C PHE A 6 25.79 -14.19 -4.60
N GLU A 7 25.72 -15.52 -4.51
CA GLU A 7 24.65 -16.27 -3.82
C GLU A 7 23.26 -15.87 -4.33
N ASP A 8 22.37 -15.37 -3.45
CA ASP A 8 20.99 -14.98 -3.76
C ASP A 8 20.87 -13.47 -4.10
N SER A 9 21.96 -12.81 -4.39
CA SER A 9 21.94 -11.40 -4.77
C SER A 9 21.40 -11.23 -6.19
N ILE A 10 20.61 -10.19 -6.38
CA ILE A 10 20.03 -9.80 -7.67
C ILE A 10 20.59 -8.44 -8.07
N LEU A 11 21.06 -8.34 -9.29
CA LEU A 11 21.48 -7.09 -9.88
C LEU A 11 20.38 -6.58 -10.81
N ILE A 12 20.03 -5.31 -10.69
CA ILE A 12 18.94 -4.68 -11.45
C ILE A 12 19.50 -3.50 -12.26
N SER A 13 18.95 -3.32 -13.46
CA SER A 13 19.19 -2.14 -14.29
C SER A 13 18.45 -0.91 -13.80
N GLU A 14 19.05 0.26 -13.96
CA GLU A 14 18.40 1.56 -13.73
C GLU A 14 17.17 1.77 -14.62
N HIS A 15 17.10 1.13 -15.78
CA HIS A 15 15.94 1.15 -16.68
C HIS A 15 14.64 0.74 -15.95
N VAL A 16 14.71 -0.30 -15.11
CA VAL A 16 13.56 -0.78 -14.32
C VAL A 16 13.05 0.29 -13.35
N VAL A 17 13.97 1.07 -12.76
CA VAL A 17 13.63 2.14 -11.82
C VAL A 17 13.08 3.37 -12.55
N LYS A 18 13.68 3.74 -13.69
CA LYS A 18 13.25 4.89 -14.50
C LYS A 18 11.85 4.71 -15.09
N GLU A 19 11.48 3.49 -15.45
CA GLU A 19 10.13 3.17 -15.93
C GLU A 19 9.11 2.94 -14.81
N ASP A 20 9.46 3.22 -13.55
CA ASP A 20 8.61 2.97 -12.38
C ASP A 20 8.10 1.52 -12.28
N ARG A 21 8.85 0.56 -12.82
CA ARG A 21 8.52 -0.87 -12.67
C ARG A 21 8.80 -1.31 -11.24
N PHE A 22 7.98 -2.22 -10.72
CA PHE A 22 8.02 -2.64 -9.32
C PHE A 22 7.84 -1.51 -8.29
N THR A 23 7.35 -0.36 -8.69
CA THR A 23 6.94 0.70 -7.76
C THR A 23 5.61 0.32 -7.14
N THR A 24 5.55 0.37 -5.81
CA THR A 24 4.36 0.01 -5.04
C THR A 24 3.83 1.23 -4.28
N ILE A 25 2.52 1.28 -4.15
CA ILE A 25 1.84 2.28 -3.31
C ILE A 25 1.36 1.56 -2.06
N HIS A 26 1.78 2.05 -0.90
CA HIS A 26 1.37 1.56 0.40
C HIS A 26 0.48 2.60 1.04
N ILE A 27 -0.66 2.16 1.58
CA ILE A 27 -1.56 3.02 2.34
C ILE A 27 -1.41 2.65 3.81
N GLU A 28 -0.88 3.58 4.60
CA GLU A 28 -0.65 3.40 6.04
C GLU A 28 -1.71 4.18 6.82
N GLU A 29 -2.32 3.52 7.80
CA GLU A 29 -3.28 4.14 8.71
C GLU A 29 -2.58 4.53 10.01
N LEU A 30 -2.59 5.83 10.31
CA LEU A 30 -2.10 6.36 11.58
C LEU A 30 -3.27 6.92 12.37
N SER A 31 -3.45 6.47 13.62
CA SER A 31 -4.56 6.89 14.47
C SER A 31 -4.10 7.69 15.67
N CYS A 32 -4.82 8.79 15.96
CA CYS A 32 -4.68 9.60 17.15
C CYS A 32 -5.96 9.54 17.97
N VAL A 33 -5.84 9.30 19.26
CA VAL A 33 -6.98 9.20 20.17
C VAL A 33 -6.85 10.27 21.24
N ALA A 34 -7.88 11.10 21.39
CA ALA A 34 -8.03 12.05 22.49
C ALA A 34 -8.88 11.40 23.60
N ARG A 35 -8.32 11.34 24.80
CA ARG A 35 -8.93 10.71 25.96
C ARG A 35 -9.29 11.73 27.03
N ASP A 36 -10.28 11.40 27.83
CA ASP A 36 -10.57 12.11 29.06
C ASP A 36 -9.61 11.60 30.16
N THR A 37 -8.79 12.51 30.71
CA THR A 37 -7.84 12.18 31.79
C THR A 37 -8.25 12.82 33.10
N LYS A 38 -7.74 12.31 34.22
CA LYS A 38 -8.04 12.86 35.56
C LYS A 38 -7.60 14.32 35.73
N LEU A 39 -6.72 14.82 34.86
CA LEU A 39 -6.18 16.19 34.89
C LEU A 39 -6.92 17.13 33.93
N GLY A 40 -7.82 16.61 33.15
CA GLY A 40 -8.59 17.30 32.12
C GLY A 40 -8.65 16.50 30.81
N SER A 41 -9.49 16.92 29.89
CA SER A 41 -9.60 16.30 28.57
C SER A 41 -8.38 16.63 27.70
N GLU A 42 -7.95 15.67 26.88
CA GLU A 42 -7.01 15.91 25.80
C GLU A 42 -7.74 16.58 24.65
N ASP A 43 -7.12 17.60 24.05
CA ASP A 43 -7.70 18.33 22.93
C ASP A 43 -6.87 18.17 21.67
N ILE A 44 -7.58 18.10 20.53
CA ILE A 44 -6.98 18.13 19.20
C ILE A 44 -7.09 19.56 18.67
N THR A 45 -5.94 20.23 18.52
CA THR A 45 -5.86 21.63 18.14
C THR A 45 -4.58 21.93 17.37
N SER A 46 -4.59 23.01 16.58
CA SER A 46 -3.40 23.55 15.92
C SER A 46 -2.54 24.39 16.86
N ASP A 47 -3.06 24.82 18.02
CA ASP A 47 -2.32 25.61 19.02
C ASP A 47 -1.44 24.67 19.89
N ILE A 48 -0.25 24.37 19.39
CA ILE A 48 0.71 23.45 20.04
C ILE A 48 1.85 24.27 20.60
N PRO A 49 2.16 24.13 21.91
CA PRO A 49 3.25 24.88 22.53
C PRO A 49 4.62 24.43 21.97
N ASN A 50 5.54 25.39 21.83
CA ASN A 50 6.94 25.18 21.41
C ASN A 50 7.13 24.58 20.00
N VAL A 51 6.19 24.82 19.09
CA VAL A 51 6.28 24.40 17.68
C VAL A 51 6.27 25.66 16.80
N GLY A 52 7.19 25.71 15.84
CA GLY A 52 7.30 26.84 14.90
C GLY A 52 6.19 26.80 13.83
N ASP A 53 5.83 27.96 13.31
CA ASP A 53 4.76 28.14 12.31
C ASP A 53 4.98 27.30 11.04
N SER A 54 6.22 27.05 10.67
CA SER A 54 6.55 26.22 9.50
C SER A 54 6.11 24.75 9.65
N ALA A 55 6.14 24.24 10.88
CA ALA A 55 5.67 22.86 11.17
C ALA A 55 4.13 22.78 11.25
N LEU A 56 3.48 23.90 11.53
CA LEU A 56 2.01 24.00 11.59
C LEU A 56 1.38 24.30 10.23
N ALA A 57 2.16 24.72 9.24
CA ALA A 57 1.66 25.11 7.91
C ALA A 57 0.90 24.01 7.15
N LYS A 58 1.09 22.74 7.54
CA LYS A 58 0.41 21.57 6.95
C LYS A 58 -0.86 21.17 7.69
N LEU A 59 -1.20 21.87 8.78
CA LEU A 59 -2.39 21.61 9.58
C LEU A 59 -3.51 22.59 9.23
N ASP A 60 -4.74 22.14 9.34
CA ASP A 60 -5.93 22.99 9.27
C ASP A 60 -6.22 23.66 10.63
N GLU A 61 -7.27 24.48 10.69
CA GLU A 61 -7.70 25.18 11.92
C GLU A 61 -8.05 24.20 13.05
N SER A 62 -8.45 22.98 12.71
CA SER A 62 -8.77 21.91 13.67
C SER A 62 -7.52 21.15 14.17
N GLY A 63 -6.33 21.52 13.70
CA GLY A 63 -5.08 20.84 14.06
C GLY A 63 -4.83 19.50 13.36
N ILE A 64 -5.48 19.26 12.22
CA ILE A 64 -5.37 18.02 11.46
C ILE A 64 -4.74 18.34 10.10
N ALA A 65 -3.86 17.46 9.61
CA ALA A 65 -3.25 17.62 8.30
C ALA A 65 -4.30 17.65 7.18
N PHE A 66 -4.15 18.58 6.22
CA PHE A 66 -5.09 18.67 5.10
C PHE A 66 -4.82 17.56 4.08
N ILE A 67 -5.89 17.17 3.37
CA ILE A 67 -5.80 16.16 2.30
C ILE A 67 -4.96 16.72 1.16
N GLY A 68 -4.00 15.91 0.66
CA GLY A 68 -3.04 16.31 -0.36
C GLY A 68 -1.73 16.89 0.21
N ALA A 69 -1.59 17.04 1.52
CA ALA A 69 -0.33 17.48 2.14
C ALA A 69 0.76 16.44 1.95
N GLU A 70 1.92 16.86 1.46
CA GLU A 70 3.13 16.05 1.46
C GLU A 70 3.80 16.15 2.83
N VAL A 71 3.98 15.01 3.49
CA VAL A 71 4.52 14.92 4.83
C VAL A 71 5.80 14.08 4.85
N ASN A 72 6.75 14.52 5.65
CA ASN A 72 8.03 13.85 5.85
C ASN A 72 8.11 13.30 7.28
N ALA A 73 9.09 12.44 7.53
CA ALA A 73 9.34 11.90 8.87
C ALA A 73 9.50 13.01 9.91
N GLY A 74 8.72 12.93 11.00
CA GLY A 74 8.71 13.92 12.08
C GLY A 74 7.70 15.06 11.94
N ASP A 75 7.07 15.25 10.77
CA ASP A 75 5.99 16.22 10.59
C ASP A 75 4.77 15.86 11.44
N ILE A 76 4.02 16.88 11.86
CA ILE A 76 2.81 16.71 12.65
C ILE A 76 1.64 16.39 11.73
N LEU A 77 0.95 15.29 12.02
CA LEU A 77 -0.28 14.90 11.31
C LEU A 77 -1.53 15.33 12.05
N VAL A 78 -1.53 15.18 13.37
CA VAL A 78 -2.64 15.58 14.24
C VAL A 78 -2.03 16.25 15.47
N GLY A 79 -2.34 17.52 15.63
CA GLY A 79 -1.95 18.27 16.82
C GLY A 79 -2.78 17.87 18.02
N LYS A 80 -2.16 17.33 19.06
CA LYS A 80 -2.80 16.96 20.31
C LYS A 80 -2.05 17.53 21.49
N VAL A 81 -2.78 18.09 22.44
CA VAL A 81 -2.24 18.61 23.69
C VAL A 81 -2.86 17.87 24.88
N THR A 82 -2.02 17.53 25.85
CA THR A 82 -2.44 16.85 27.08
C THR A 82 -2.23 17.80 28.27
N PRO A 83 -3.21 17.99 29.16
CA PRO A 83 -3.04 18.82 30.36
C PRO A 83 -1.95 18.26 31.28
N LYS A 84 -1.07 19.12 31.79
CA LYS A 84 -0.06 18.80 32.81
C LYS A 84 -0.58 19.12 34.22
N GLY A 85 -0.41 18.17 35.15
CA GLY A 85 -0.58 18.47 36.57
C GLY A 85 0.61 19.25 37.13
N GLU A 86 0.40 20.05 38.16
CA GLU A 86 1.45 20.85 38.83
C GLU A 86 2.65 20.03 39.30
N THR A 87 2.44 18.75 39.60
CA THR A 87 3.49 17.82 40.05
C THR A 87 4.40 17.31 38.91
N GLN A 88 4.04 17.53 37.65
CA GLN A 88 4.78 17.04 36.49
C GLN A 88 5.70 18.10 35.84
N LEU A 89 5.74 19.31 36.40
CA LEU A 89 6.64 20.35 35.91
C LEU A 89 8.10 19.99 36.28
N THR A 90 8.98 20.06 35.29
CA THR A 90 10.43 19.92 35.57
C THR A 90 10.91 21.04 36.46
N PRO A 91 12.01 20.85 37.26
CA PRO A 91 12.55 21.91 38.08
C PRO A 91 12.89 23.19 37.31
N GLU A 92 13.31 23.04 36.07
CA GLU A 92 13.64 24.14 35.15
C GLU A 92 12.38 24.90 34.69
N GLU A 93 11.31 24.20 34.38
CA GLU A 93 10.02 24.83 34.03
C GLU A 93 9.41 25.58 35.23
N LYS A 94 9.57 25.05 36.46
CA LYS A 94 9.17 25.75 37.68
C LYS A 94 9.97 27.05 37.92
N LEU A 95 11.24 27.01 37.59
CA LEU A 95 12.13 28.16 37.71
C LEU A 95 11.83 29.23 36.66
N LEU A 96 11.59 28.82 35.41
CA LEU A 96 11.15 29.71 34.33
C LEU A 96 9.83 30.39 34.65
N ARG A 97 8.86 29.63 35.19
CA ARG A 97 7.55 30.16 35.62
C ARG A 97 7.71 31.20 36.74
N ALA A 98 8.67 30.98 37.67
CA ALA A 98 8.92 31.91 38.75
C ALA A 98 9.65 33.20 38.29
N ILE A 99 10.54 33.12 37.30
CA ILE A 99 11.37 34.25 36.84
C ILE A 99 10.64 35.12 35.81
N PHE A 100 9.97 34.52 34.86
CA PHE A 100 9.38 35.24 33.72
C PHE A 100 7.90 35.54 33.89
N GLY A 101 7.21 35.04 34.91
CA GLY A 101 5.78 35.26 35.13
C GLY A 101 4.91 34.72 34.00
N GLU A 102 5.52 34.15 32.94
CA GLU A 102 4.83 33.56 31.82
C GLU A 102 4.16 32.28 32.27
N LYS A 103 2.94 32.08 31.80
CA LYS A 103 2.25 30.81 31.84
C LYS A 103 3.11 29.79 31.10
N ALA A 104 3.99 29.07 31.81
CA ALA A 104 4.48 27.79 31.29
C ALA A 104 3.25 27.05 30.85
N SER A 105 3.21 26.63 29.60
CA SER A 105 2.02 26.04 29.01
C SER A 105 1.50 24.93 29.91
N ASP A 106 0.26 25.06 30.39
CA ASP A 106 -0.39 24.08 31.27
C ASP A 106 -0.60 22.73 30.53
N VAL A 107 -0.16 22.66 29.28
CA VAL A 107 -0.35 21.53 28.39
C VAL A 107 0.99 21.02 27.83
N LYS A 108 1.06 19.72 27.59
CA LYS A 108 2.18 19.04 26.94
C LYS A 108 1.82 18.63 25.52
N ASP A 109 2.73 18.84 24.57
CA ASP A 109 2.61 18.32 23.20
C ASP A 109 2.66 16.78 23.19
N THR A 110 1.56 16.16 22.74
CA THR A 110 1.43 14.71 22.52
C THR A 110 0.93 14.43 21.11
N SER A 111 1.23 15.32 20.18
CA SER A 111 0.81 15.25 18.78
C SER A 111 1.24 13.97 18.09
N LEU A 112 0.40 13.49 17.18
CA LEU A 112 0.76 12.39 16.29
C LEU A 112 1.70 12.91 15.21
N ARG A 113 2.89 12.34 15.15
CA ARG A 113 3.90 12.66 14.13
C ARG A 113 4.11 11.50 13.19
N VAL A 114 4.56 11.81 11.98
CA VAL A 114 4.96 10.80 11.00
C VAL A 114 6.12 9.97 11.56
N PRO A 115 6.02 8.64 11.59
CA PRO A 115 7.10 7.76 12.05
C PRO A 115 8.40 7.96 11.25
N PRO A 116 9.57 7.75 11.87
CA PRO A 116 10.84 7.84 11.17
C PRO A 116 10.94 6.83 10.03
N GLY A 117 11.46 7.28 8.89
CA GLY A 117 11.59 6.47 7.66
C GLY A 117 10.32 6.34 6.83
N MET A 118 9.30 7.17 7.10
CA MET A 118 8.06 7.25 6.33
C MET A 118 7.91 8.66 5.77
N ASP A 119 7.62 8.75 4.48
CA ASP A 119 7.29 9.96 3.77
C ASP A 119 6.16 9.66 2.78
N GLY A 120 5.24 10.59 2.61
CA GLY A 120 4.10 10.34 1.73
C GLY A 120 3.13 11.49 1.66
N THR A 121 1.99 11.23 1.04
CA THR A 121 0.91 12.20 0.86
C THR A 121 -0.33 11.78 1.63
N VAL A 122 -0.96 12.72 2.33
CA VAL A 122 -2.24 12.48 3.02
C VAL A 122 -3.34 12.32 1.97
N ILE A 123 -3.98 11.15 1.92
CA ILE A 123 -5.04 10.84 0.95
C ILE A 123 -6.44 10.96 1.54
N ASP A 124 -6.59 10.63 2.82
CA ASP A 124 -7.88 10.68 3.51
C ASP A 124 -7.69 10.95 5.00
N VAL A 125 -8.68 11.58 5.60
CA VAL A 125 -8.71 11.87 7.03
C VAL A 125 -10.11 11.60 7.53
N ARG A 126 -10.24 10.72 8.54
CA ARG A 126 -11.51 10.41 9.18
C ARG A 126 -11.49 10.87 10.62
N VAL A 127 -12.53 11.56 11.03
CA VAL A 127 -12.71 12.08 12.38
C VAL A 127 -13.94 11.42 12.99
N PHE A 128 -13.74 10.72 14.09
CA PHE A 128 -14.78 10.09 14.89
C PHE A 128 -14.95 10.86 16.18
N THR A 129 -16.16 11.27 16.49
CA THR A 129 -16.46 12.07 17.67
C THR A 129 -17.54 11.36 18.49
N ARG A 130 -17.34 11.25 19.80
CA ARG A 130 -18.31 10.65 20.70
C ARG A 130 -19.58 11.50 20.76
N ASP A 131 -20.72 10.85 20.94
CA ASP A 131 -22.00 11.53 21.15
C ASP A 131 -21.93 12.47 22.36
N GLY A 132 -22.48 13.70 22.20
CA GLY A 132 -22.48 14.72 23.22
C GLY A 132 -21.22 15.59 23.32
N VAL A 133 -20.22 15.38 22.46
CA VAL A 133 -19.02 16.24 22.36
C VAL A 133 -19.20 17.24 21.21
N GLU A 134 -18.76 18.49 21.41
CA GLU A 134 -18.81 19.50 20.34
C GLU A 134 -18.00 19.06 19.13
N LYS A 135 -18.62 19.16 17.96
CA LYS A 135 -18.00 18.78 16.69
C LYS A 135 -17.22 19.94 16.10
N ASP A 136 -15.99 19.69 15.67
CA ASP A 136 -15.16 20.70 15.01
C ASP A 136 -15.67 21.01 13.60
N ALA A 137 -15.24 22.13 13.05
CA ALA A 137 -15.55 22.57 11.67
C ALA A 137 -15.20 21.48 10.64
N ARG A 138 -14.09 20.76 10.85
CA ARG A 138 -13.67 19.64 10.00
C ARG A 138 -14.61 18.44 10.07
N ALA A 139 -15.03 18.04 11.27
CA ALA A 139 -15.99 16.95 11.47
C ALA A 139 -17.33 17.28 10.79
N LEU A 140 -17.83 18.50 10.95
CA LEU A 140 -19.05 18.98 10.27
C LEU A 140 -18.92 18.99 8.74
N SER A 141 -17.76 19.35 8.22
CA SER A 141 -17.49 19.32 6.77
C SER A 141 -17.48 17.88 6.23
N ILE A 142 -16.90 16.93 6.96
CA ILE A 142 -16.88 15.51 6.59
C ILE A 142 -18.30 14.94 6.61
N GLU A 143 -19.06 15.18 7.68
CA GLU A 143 -20.47 14.75 7.77
C GLU A 143 -21.32 15.27 6.62
N LYS A 144 -21.15 16.54 6.28
CA LYS A 144 -21.87 17.15 5.16
C LYS A 144 -21.51 16.47 3.83
N SER A 145 -20.24 16.22 3.59
CA SER A 145 -19.76 15.52 2.39
C SER A 145 -20.29 14.09 2.31
N GLU A 146 -20.34 13.37 3.44
CA GLU A 146 -20.89 12.01 3.51
C GLU A 146 -22.40 12.01 3.26
N LEU A 147 -23.15 12.98 3.82
CA LEU A 147 -24.57 13.10 3.59
C LEU A 147 -24.88 13.43 2.11
N GLU A 148 -24.08 14.28 1.48
CA GLU A 148 -24.21 14.60 0.05
C GLU A 148 -23.93 13.35 -0.82
N ALA A 149 -22.89 12.56 -0.48
CA ALA A 149 -22.57 11.32 -1.17
C ALA A 149 -23.70 10.29 -1.05
N VAL A 150 -24.19 10.06 0.18
CA VAL A 150 -25.32 9.14 0.45
C VAL A 150 -26.58 9.58 -0.29
N ARG A 151 -26.88 10.88 -0.30
CA ARG A 151 -28.02 11.41 -1.05
C ARG A 151 -27.89 11.15 -2.53
N LYS A 152 -26.72 11.42 -3.10
CA LYS A 152 -26.45 11.20 -4.52
C LYS A 152 -26.59 9.72 -4.89
N ASP A 153 -26.04 8.79 -4.10
CA ASP A 153 -26.16 7.35 -4.33
C ASP A 153 -27.61 6.87 -4.28
N LEU A 154 -28.39 7.38 -3.33
CA LEU A 154 -29.81 7.07 -3.22
C LEU A 154 -30.60 7.66 -4.39
N ASP A 155 -30.37 8.92 -4.74
CA ASP A 155 -31.03 9.58 -5.90
C ASP A 155 -30.71 8.86 -7.21
N ASP A 156 -29.45 8.42 -7.42
CA ASP A 156 -29.06 7.65 -8.60
C ASP A 156 -29.75 6.26 -8.65
N THR A 157 -29.86 5.59 -7.50
CA THR A 157 -30.57 4.30 -7.38
C THR A 157 -32.05 4.47 -7.67
N LEU A 158 -32.68 5.50 -7.08
CA LEU A 158 -34.09 5.82 -7.32
C LEU A 158 -34.33 6.10 -8.80
N ARG A 159 -33.48 6.92 -9.43
CA ARG A 159 -33.59 7.24 -10.85
C ARG A 159 -33.56 5.99 -11.74
N ILE A 160 -32.65 5.05 -11.48
CA ILE A 160 -32.55 3.79 -12.23
C ILE A 160 -33.85 2.97 -12.10
N LEU A 161 -34.38 2.87 -10.88
CA LEU A 161 -35.63 2.15 -10.63
C LEU A 161 -36.84 2.85 -11.27
N GLU A 162 -36.89 4.18 -11.22
CA GLU A 162 -37.93 4.96 -11.90
C GLU A 162 -37.86 4.79 -13.41
N GLU A 163 -36.67 4.84 -14.01
CA GLU A 163 -36.49 4.64 -15.45
C GLU A 163 -36.97 3.26 -15.91
N ASP A 164 -36.68 2.19 -15.16
CA ASP A 164 -37.19 0.83 -15.48
C ASP A 164 -38.73 0.77 -15.43
N ILE A 165 -39.36 1.38 -14.42
CA ILE A 165 -40.81 1.42 -14.28
C ILE A 165 -41.41 2.23 -15.44
N TYR A 166 -40.89 3.40 -15.77
CA TYR A 166 -41.38 4.23 -16.87
C TYR A 166 -41.21 3.58 -18.23
N GLU A 167 -40.08 2.89 -18.46
CA GLU A 167 -39.87 2.14 -19.70
C GLU A 167 -40.88 0.99 -19.88
N ARG A 168 -41.20 0.28 -18.79
CA ARG A 168 -42.27 -0.74 -18.81
C ARG A 168 -43.63 -0.14 -19.10
N ILE A 169 -43.94 1.02 -18.49
CA ILE A 169 -45.19 1.75 -18.72
C ILE A 169 -45.25 2.24 -20.17
N GLU A 170 -44.17 2.80 -20.74
CA GLU A 170 -44.07 3.22 -22.12
C GLU A 170 -44.39 2.06 -23.07
N ARG A 171 -43.76 0.90 -22.85
CA ARG A 171 -44.05 -0.32 -23.67
C ARG A 171 -45.50 -0.78 -23.56
N MET A 172 -46.10 -0.62 -22.38
CA MET A 172 -47.46 -1.01 -22.11
C MET A 172 -48.48 -0.04 -22.71
N LEU A 173 -48.21 1.27 -22.71
CA LEU A 173 -49.11 2.31 -23.25
C LEU A 173 -49.01 2.48 -24.76
N THR A 174 -47.82 2.34 -25.34
CA THR A 174 -47.57 2.58 -26.78
C THR A 174 -48.42 1.63 -27.65
N GLY A 175 -49.18 2.22 -28.60
CA GLY A 175 -50.03 1.47 -29.56
C GLY A 175 -51.36 1.01 -28.99
N LYS A 176 -51.66 1.22 -27.69
CA LYS A 176 -52.96 0.90 -27.09
C LYS A 176 -53.98 2.00 -27.34
N VAL A 177 -55.26 1.64 -27.20
CA VAL A 177 -56.41 2.55 -27.40
C VAL A 177 -56.80 3.14 -26.04
N ALA A 178 -56.74 4.46 -25.93
CA ALA A 178 -57.11 5.17 -24.73
C ALA A 178 -58.61 5.25 -24.54
N ALA A 179 -59.12 5.14 -23.31
CA ALA A 179 -60.47 5.47 -22.89
C ALA A 179 -60.59 6.94 -22.48
N GLY A 180 -59.47 7.59 -22.11
CA GLY A 180 -59.33 9.00 -21.70
C GLY A 180 -57.96 9.24 -21.14
N GLY A 181 -57.54 10.54 -20.98
CA GLY A 181 -56.26 10.91 -20.42
C GLY A 181 -56.05 12.42 -20.39
N PRO A 182 -54.91 12.88 -19.84
CA PRO A 182 -54.53 14.30 -19.79
C PRO A 182 -54.45 14.91 -21.20
N ASN A 183 -54.37 16.25 -21.27
CA ASN A 183 -54.32 17.04 -22.54
C ASN A 183 -55.45 16.76 -23.51
N LYS A 184 -56.69 16.52 -23.01
CA LYS A 184 -57.91 16.27 -23.83
C LYS A 184 -57.81 15.08 -24.78
N LEU A 185 -57.09 14.03 -24.38
CA LEU A 185 -57.04 12.78 -25.15
C LEU A 185 -58.45 12.21 -25.35
N LYS A 186 -58.91 12.11 -26.62
CA LYS A 186 -60.26 11.58 -26.94
C LYS A 186 -60.30 10.07 -26.78
N SER A 187 -61.42 9.57 -26.19
CA SER A 187 -61.65 8.13 -26.15
C SER A 187 -61.61 7.52 -27.57
N GLY A 188 -60.87 6.45 -27.73
CA GLY A 188 -60.67 5.76 -28.97
C GLY A 188 -59.38 6.12 -29.72
N SER A 189 -58.60 7.11 -29.26
CA SER A 189 -57.32 7.48 -29.86
C SER A 189 -56.24 6.45 -29.52
N LYS A 190 -55.31 6.16 -30.46
CA LYS A 190 -54.12 5.37 -30.18
C LYS A 190 -53.06 6.25 -29.51
N ILE A 191 -52.45 5.74 -28.47
CA ILE A 191 -51.34 6.40 -27.75
C ILE A 191 -50.08 6.22 -28.59
N THR A 192 -49.46 7.35 -28.98
CA THR A 192 -48.17 7.38 -29.70
C THR A 192 -47.07 7.79 -28.77
N ARG A 193 -45.83 7.43 -29.10
CA ARG A 193 -44.63 7.83 -28.34
C ARG A 193 -44.51 9.36 -28.26
N ALA A 194 -44.77 10.07 -29.37
CA ALA A 194 -44.75 11.53 -29.41
C ALA A 194 -45.72 12.17 -28.39
N TYR A 195 -46.90 11.57 -28.16
CA TYR A 195 -47.85 12.04 -27.17
C TYR A 195 -47.31 11.82 -25.73
N LEU A 196 -46.61 10.71 -25.46
CA LEU A 196 -46.01 10.43 -24.16
C LEU A 196 -44.84 11.37 -23.89
N ASP A 197 -44.05 11.71 -24.90
CA ASP A 197 -42.91 12.63 -24.79
C ASP A 197 -43.35 14.09 -24.46
N GLU A 198 -44.56 14.48 -24.92
CA GLU A 198 -45.15 15.81 -24.63
C GLU A 198 -45.71 15.92 -23.20
N LEU A 199 -45.93 14.78 -22.50
CA LEU A 199 -46.50 14.74 -21.16
C LEU A 199 -45.42 14.61 -20.10
N PRO A 200 -45.54 15.28 -18.94
CA PRO A 200 -44.76 14.97 -17.76
C PRO A 200 -44.95 13.49 -17.39
N ARG A 201 -43.84 12.77 -17.09
CA ARG A 201 -43.86 11.33 -16.81
C ARG A 201 -44.86 10.94 -15.72
N GLU A 202 -45.08 11.82 -14.73
CA GLU A 202 -46.05 11.59 -13.65
C GLU A 202 -47.49 11.48 -14.12
N GLN A 203 -47.86 12.20 -15.20
CA GLN A 203 -49.20 12.16 -15.79
C GLN A 203 -49.46 10.91 -16.64
N TRP A 204 -48.46 10.06 -16.87
CA TRP A 204 -48.65 8.80 -17.61
C TRP A 204 -49.57 7.85 -16.84
N PHE A 205 -49.60 7.91 -15.52
CA PHE A 205 -50.47 7.12 -14.67
C PHE A 205 -51.95 7.57 -14.72
N ASP A 206 -52.23 8.78 -15.17
CA ASP A 206 -53.58 9.31 -15.34
C ASP A 206 -54.25 8.86 -16.63
N ILE A 207 -53.52 8.18 -17.50
CA ILE A 207 -54.03 7.66 -18.78
C ILE A 207 -54.88 6.41 -18.48
N ARG A 208 -56.15 6.40 -18.92
CA ARG A 208 -57.04 5.27 -18.81
C ARG A 208 -57.11 4.52 -20.12
N LEU A 209 -56.90 3.22 -20.06
CA LEU A 209 -57.03 2.30 -21.20
C LEU A 209 -58.39 1.62 -21.21
N LYS A 210 -58.83 1.10 -22.37
CA LYS A 210 -60.08 0.32 -22.47
C LYS A 210 -59.99 -1.08 -21.82
N ASN A 211 -58.77 -1.54 -21.54
CA ASN A 211 -58.52 -2.83 -20.89
C ASN A 211 -58.37 -2.62 -19.36
N GLU A 212 -59.22 -3.26 -18.58
CA GLU A 212 -59.20 -3.20 -17.11
C GLU A 212 -57.94 -3.77 -16.50
N ASP A 213 -57.39 -4.87 -17.05
CA ASP A 213 -56.14 -5.48 -16.57
C ASP A 213 -54.95 -4.52 -16.70
N ALA A 214 -54.91 -3.77 -17.80
CA ALA A 214 -53.84 -2.79 -18.00
C ALA A 214 -53.97 -1.58 -17.06
N ASN A 215 -55.19 -1.16 -16.72
CA ASN A 215 -55.41 -0.11 -15.73
C ASN A 215 -54.99 -0.56 -14.34
N ASN A 216 -55.30 -1.80 -13.95
CA ASN A 216 -54.86 -2.37 -12.68
C ASN A 216 -53.31 -2.45 -12.58
N GLN A 217 -52.67 -2.80 -13.71
CA GLN A 217 -51.20 -2.81 -13.76
C GLN A 217 -50.61 -1.41 -13.63
N LEU A 218 -51.20 -0.36 -14.21
CA LEU A 218 -50.79 1.03 -14.07
C LEU A 218 -50.96 1.51 -12.60
N GLU A 219 -52.11 1.21 -11.96
CA GLU A 219 -52.32 1.54 -10.55
C GLU A 219 -51.32 0.83 -9.65
N THR A 220 -51.04 -0.46 -9.87
CA THR A 220 -50.03 -1.21 -9.13
C THR A 220 -48.61 -0.64 -9.36
N ALA A 221 -48.29 -0.17 -10.55
CA ALA A 221 -47.02 0.46 -10.85
C ALA A 221 -46.88 1.83 -10.13
N ALA A 222 -47.98 2.63 -10.10
CA ALA A 222 -48.01 3.89 -9.38
C ALA A 222 -47.84 3.70 -7.86
N GLU A 223 -48.52 2.71 -7.29
CA GLU A 223 -48.38 2.36 -5.86
C GLU A 223 -46.96 1.89 -5.52
N ARG A 224 -46.35 1.07 -6.39
CA ARG A 224 -44.94 0.64 -6.22
C ARG A 224 -43.98 1.81 -6.23
N LEU A 225 -44.12 2.72 -7.20
CA LEU A 225 -43.28 3.89 -7.31
C LEU A 225 -43.41 4.80 -6.07
N LYS A 226 -44.65 5.01 -5.59
CA LYS A 226 -44.89 5.77 -4.36
C LYS A 226 -44.29 5.08 -3.12
N ALA A 227 -44.43 3.76 -3.01
CA ALA A 227 -43.85 2.99 -1.94
C ALA A 227 -42.30 3.06 -1.95
N GLN A 228 -41.69 2.94 -3.14
CA GLN A 228 -40.25 3.06 -3.29
C GLN A 228 -39.74 4.45 -2.90
N ARG A 229 -40.39 5.53 -3.35
CA ARG A 229 -40.02 6.90 -2.91
C ARG A 229 -40.09 7.03 -1.39
N GLY A 230 -41.15 6.55 -0.76
CA GLY A 230 -41.28 6.56 0.69
C GLY A 230 -40.22 5.70 1.42
N GLU A 231 -39.80 4.61 0.83
CA GLU A 231 -38.72 3.78 1.35
C GLU A 231 -37.36 4.47 1.25
N PHE A 232 -37.09 5.19 0.14
CA PHE A 232 -35.87 5.98 -0.03
C PHE A 232 -35.79 7.13 0.97
N ASP A 233 -36.88 7.87 1.17
CA ASP A 233 -36.92 8.94 2.18
C ASP A 233 -36.61 8.39 3.57
N ARG A 234 -37.21 7.24 3.92
CA ARG A 234 -36.94 6.57 5.19
C ARG A 234 -35.48 6.14 5.32
N LEU A 235 -34.92 5.53 4.28
CA LEU A 235 -33.51 5.10 4.26
C LEU A 235 -32.55 6.29 4.37
N TYR A 236 -32.87 7.41 3.71
CA TYR A 236 -32.09 8.64 3.84
C TYR A 236 -32.12 9.17 5.27
N ASP A 237 -33.31 9.26 5.88
CA ASP A 237 -33.46 9.75 7.24
C ASP A 237 -32.76 8.82 8.26
N GLU A 238 -32.87 7.51 8.11
CA GLU A 238 -32.17 6.52 8.95
C GLU A 238 -30.64 6.65 8.83
N LYS A 239 -30.12 6.84 7.60
CA LYS A 239 -28.69 7.05 7.38
C LYS A 239 -28.22 8.39 7.91
N LYS A 240 -29.02 9.43 7.71
CA LYS A 240 -28.74 10.78 8.24
C LYS A 240 -28.68 10.76 9.77
N GLU A 241 -29.63 10.11 10.43
CA GLU A 241 -29.64 9.96 11.89
C GLU A 241 -28.38 9.23 12.38
N LYS A 242 -27.97 8.15 11.70
CA LYS A 242 -26.74 7.41 12.02
C LYS A 242 -25.46 8.24 11.83
N ILE A 243 -25.39 9.07 10.80
CA ILE A 243 -24.22 9.94 10.54
C ILE A 243 -24.16 11.10 11.53
N THR A 244 -25.32 11.65 11.92
CA THR A 244 -25.40 12.77 12.86
C THR A 244 -25.36 12.36 14.33
N ALA A 245 -25.79 11.13 14.66
CA ALA A 245 -25.57 10.57 15.98
C ALA A 245 -24.07 10.32 16.17
N GLY A 246 -23.45 10.72 17.23
CA GLY A 246 -22.02 10.49 17.46
C GLY A 246 -21.60 9.01 17.31
N ASP A 247 -20.31 8.78 17.19
CA ASP A 247 -19.72 7.45 17.04
C ASP A 247 -19.65 6.71 18.38
N ASP A 248 -19.83 5.38 18.34
CA ASP A 248 -19.69 4.51 19.50
C ASP A 248 -18.20 4.21 19.75
N LEU A 249 -17.55 5.11 20.49
CA LEU A 249 -16.13 5.01 20.85
C LEU A 249 -15.94 4.30 22.19
N ALA A 250 -14.77 3.70 22.38
CA ALA A 250 -14.41 3.03 23.64
C ALA A 250 -14.56 3.98 24.86
N PRO A 251 -14.88 3.46 26.05
CA PRO A 251 -15.05 4.28 27.25
C PRO A 251 -13.81 5.16 27.53
N GLY A 252 -14.04 6.46 27.78
CA GLY A 252 -12.98 7.42 28.05
C GLY A 252 -12.34 8.04 26.78
N VAL A 253 -12.71 7.63 25.59
CA VAL A 253 -12.29 8.25 24.32
C VAL A 253 -13.31 9.32 23.95
N LEU A 254 -12.86 10.55 23.71
CA LEU A 254 -13.68 11.68 23.28
C LEU A 254 -13.71 11.82 21.77
N LYS A 255 -12.53 11.70 21.15
CA LYS A 255 -12.34 11.90 19.71
C LYS A 255 -11.23 10.97 19.20
N MET A 256 -11.41 10.43 18.01
CA MET A 256 -10.39 9.64 17.32
C MET A 256 -10.25 10.18 15.89
N VAL A 257 -9.01 10.42 15.50
CA VAL A 257 -8.65 10.84 14.13
C VAL A 257 -7.80 9.75 13.50
N LYS A 258 -8.20 9.32 12.32
CA LYS A 258 -7.44 8.41 11.47
C LYS A 258 -6.95 9.16 10.25
N VAL A 259 -5.65 9.12 10.03
CA VAL A 259 -5.00 9.74 8.86
C VAL A 259 -4.45 8.63 7.98
N TYR A 260 -4.79 8.64 6.71
CA TYR A 260 -4.31 7.69 5.73
C TYR A 260 -3.23 8.34 4.87
N LEU A 261 -2.04 7.74 4.89
CA LEU A 261 -0.89 8.19 4.10
C LEU A 261 -0.67 7.25 2.93
N ALA A 262 -0.55 7.79 1.73
CA ALA A 262 -0.07 7.06 0.57
C ALA A 262 1.46 7.24 0.46
N VAL A 263 2.16 6.14 0.58
CA VAL A 263 3.62 6.08 0.47
C VAL A 263 3.99 5.40 -0.84
N LYS A 264 4.66 6.12 -1.74
CA LYS A 264 5.20 5.56 -2.98
C LYS A 264 6.58 4.98 -2.72
N ARG A 265 6.71 3.66 -2.80
CA ARG A 265 7.96 2.95 -2.56
C ARG A 265 8.53 2.41 -3.86
N ARG A 266 9.60 3.02 -4.33
CA ARG A 266 10.37 2.55 -5.48
C ARG A 266 11.24 1.37 -5.07
N ILE A 267 11.66 0.61 -6.06
CA ILE A 267 12.60 -0.48 -5.82
C ILE A 267 13.98 0.08 -5.48
N GLN A 268 14.63 -0.50 -4.49
CA GLN A 268 15.93 -0.04 -4.00
C GLN A 268 16.80 -1.23 -3.56
N PRO A 269 18.14 -1.05 -3.47
CA PRO A 269 19.01 -2.08 -2.93
C PRO A 269 18.58 -2.51 -1.52
N GLY A 270 18.56 -3.83 -1.28
CA GLY A 270 18.07 -4.41 -0.04
C GLY A 270 16.63 -4.91 -0.08
N ASP A 271 15.83 -4.53 -1.08
CA ASP A 271 14.49 -5.06 -1.28
C ASP A 271 14.56 -6.53 -1.72
N LYS A 272 13.56 -7.30 -1.29
CA LYS A 272 13.46 -8.73 -1.60
C LYS A 272 12.60 -8.95 -2.84
N MET A 273 13.15 -9.69 -3.79
CA MET A 273 12.44 -10.15 -4.98
C MET A 273 12.43 -11.67 -5.06
N ALA A 274 11.45 -12.22 -5.75
CA ALA A 274 11.35 -13.64 -5.98
C ALA A 274 10.68 -13.94 -7.32
N GLY A 275 11.00 -15.09 -7.91
CA GLY A 275 10.20 -15.70 -8.96
C GLY A 275 9.15 -16.65 -8.39
N ARG A 276 8.52 -17.44 -9.26
CA ARG A 276 7.48 -18.42 -8.90
C ARG A 276 8.01 -19.82 -8.53
N HIS A 277 9.32 -20.04 -8.58
CA HIS A 277 9.98 -21.35 -8.41
C HIS A 277 10.79 -21.46 -7.12
N GLY A 278 10.47 -20.67 -6.09
CA GLY A 278 11.24 -20.64 -4.85
C GLY A 278 12.60 -19.92 -4.96
N ASN A 279 12.88 -19.28 -6.09
CA ASN A 279 14.04 -18.44 -6.33
C ASN A 279 13.84 -17.05 -5.71
N LYS A 280 14.26 -16.90 -4.48
CA LYS A 280 14.22 -15.64 -3.74
C LYS A 280 15.60 -15.00 -3.72
N GLY A 281 15.64 -13.69 -3.75
CA GLY A 281 16.89 -12.96 -3.66
C GLY A 281 16.70 -11.54 -3.14
N VAL A 282 17.82 -10.88 -2.87
CA VAL A 282 17.88 -9.49 -2.40
C VAL A 282 18.64 -8.66 -3.43
N ILE A 283 18.14 -7.48 -3.72
CA ILE A 283 18.79 -6.56 -4.66
C ILE A 283 20.10 -6.08 -4.04
N SER A 284 21.22 -6.30 -4.74
CA SER A 284 22.54 -5.86 -4.32
C SER A 284 22.83 -4.42 -4.73
N THR A 285 22.60 -4.14 -6.01
CA THR A 285 22.87 -2.81 -6.58
C THR A 285 22.01 -2.54 -7.80
N ILE A 286 21.86 -1.27 -8.11
CA ILE A 286 21.23 -0.76 -9.32
C ILE A 286 22.36 -0.22 -10.22
N VAL A 287 22.45 -0.74 -11.45
CA VAL A 287 23.52 -0.44 -12.39
C VAL A 287 22.95 0.39 -13.54
N PRO A 288 23.69 1.40 -14.05
CA PRO A 288 23.30 2.15 -15.24
C PRO A 288 23.05 1.21 -16.43
N VAL A 289 22.16 1.63 -17.32
CA VAL A 289 21.76 0.82 -18.49
C VAL A 289 22.94 0.50 -19.39
N GLU A 290 23.86 1.45 -19.53
CA GLU A 290 25.05 1.36 -20.39
C GLU A 290 26.03 0.28 -19.94
N ASP A 291 26.07 0.01 -18.63
CA ASP A 291 26.98 -0.97 -18.04
C ASP A 291 26.39 -2.39 -18.02
N MET A 292 25.07 -2.51 -18.29
CA MET A 292 24.41 -3.81 -18.29
C MET A 292 24.81 -4.67 -19.50
N PRO A 293 24.83 -6.01 -19.35
CA PRO A 293 25.00 -6.90 -20.49
C PRO A 293 23.88 -6.66 -21.53
N TYR A 294 24.22 -6.78 -22.80
CA TYR A 294 23.27 -6.57 -23.89
C TYR A 294 23.36 -7.66 -24.96
N LEU A 295 22.25 -7.90 -25.63
CA LEU A 295 22.14 -8.81 -26.77
C LEU A 295 22.77 -8.20 -28.03
N ASP A 296 23.01 -9.01 -29.04
CA ASP A 296 23.57 -8.56 -30.34
C ASP A 296 22.70 -7.52 -31.06
N ASP A 297 21.39 -7.47 -30.74
CA ASP A 297 20.46 -6.44 -31.22
C ASP A 297 20.54 -5.10 -30.45
N GLY A 298 21.40 -5.02 -29.43
CA GLY A 298 21.57 -3.84 -28.58
C GLY A 298 20.59 -3.76 -27.41
N THR A 299 19.72 -4.74 -27.22
CA THR A 299 18.75 -4.75 -26.11
C THR A 299 19.48 -5.09 -24.79
N PRO A 300 19.46 -4.20 -23.77
CA PRO A 300 20.10 -4.47 -22.50
C PRO A 300 19.26 -5.44 -21.65
N VAL A 301 19.93 -6.18 -20.76
CA VAL A 301 19.29 -7.06 -19.78
C VAL A 301 18.87 -6.24 -18.57
N ASP A 302 17.66 -6.46 -18.07
CA ASP A 302 17.13 -5.72 -16.92
C ASP A 302 17.56 -6.30 -15.57
N ILE A 303 17.72 -7.63 -15.49
CA ILE A 303 18.03 -8.36 -14.25
C ILE A 303 19.11 -9.39 -14.51
N VAL A 304 20.08 -9.48 -13.60
CA VAL A 304 21.12 -10.53 -13.63
C VAL A 304 21.00 -11.37 -12.37
N LEU A 305 20.83 -12.68 -12.58
CA LEU A 305 20.73 -13.69 -11.52
C LEU A 305 21.97 -14.57 -11.47
N ASN A 306 22.18 -15.24 -10.34
CA ASN A 306 23.27 -16.18 -10.18
C ASN A 306 22.87 -17.60 -10.66
N PRO A 307 23.54 -18.18 -11.65
CA PRO A 307 23.23 -19.51 -12.15
C PRO A 307 23.52 -20.64 -11.12
N LEU A 308 24.42 -20.41 -10.16
CA LEU A 308 24.75 -21.39 -9.11
C LEU A 308 23.59 -21.69 -8.16
N GLY A 309 22.59 -20.83 -8.09
CA GLY A 309 21.38 -21.03 -7.31
C GLY A 309 20.46 -22.14 -7.85
N VAL A 310 20.61 -22.54 -9.13
CA VAL A 310 19.75 -23.55 -9.75
C VAL A 310 20.15 -24.98 -9.38
N PRO A 311 21.43 -25.43 -9.53
CA PRO A 311 21.81 -26.81 -9.27
C PRO A 311 21.60 -27.24 -7.81
N SER A 312 21.91 -26.37 -6.87
CA SER A 312 21.82 -26.68 -5.44
C SER A 312 20.36 -26.81 -4.96
N ARG A 313 19.43 -26.11 -5.60
CA ARG A 313 18.00 -26.08 -5.20
C ARG A 313 17.09 -26.87 -6.13
N MET A 314 17.63 -27.42 -7.21
CA MET A 314 16.92 -28.28 -8.17
C MET A 314 15.64 -27.65 -8.75
N ASN A 315 15.49 -26.33 -8.71
CA ASN A 315 14.34 -25.60 -9.25
C ASN A 315 14.54 -25.26 -10.73
N VAL A 316 14.66 -26.29 -11.57
CA VAL A 316 14.89 -26.17 -13.02
C VAL A 316 13.74 -25.44 -13.74
N GLY A 317 12.54 -25.45 -13.16
CA GLY A 317 11.37 -24.76 -13.71
C GLY A 317 11.60 -23.29 -14.03
N GLN A 318 12.46 -22.60 -13.29
CA GLN A 318 12.81 -21.20 -13.59
C GLN A 318 13.55 -21.03 -14.93
N VAL A 319 14.39 -22.01 -15.30
CA VAL A 319 15.12 -22.00 -16.59
C VAL A 319 14.13 -22.25 -17.73
N LEU A 320 13.23 -23.23 -17.55
CA LEU A 320 12.18 -23.52 -18.53
C LEU A 320 11.23 -22.32 -18.72
N GLU A 321 10.86 -21.64 -17.64
CA GLU A 321 10.06 -20.41 -17.70
C GLU A 321 10.78 -19.30 -18.49
N THR A 322 12.08 -19.13 -18.26
CA THR A 322 12.90 -18.14 -18.97
C THR A 322 12.95 -18.43 -20.47
N HIS A 323 13.15 -19.69 -20.86
CA HIS A 323 13.12 -20.12 -22.27
C HIS A 323 11.76 -19.91 -22.91
N LEU A 324 10.68 -20.29 -22.23
CA LEU A 324 9.31 -20.09 -22.73
C LEU A 324 8.98 -18.60 -22.88
N GLY A 325 9.39 -17.79 -21.93
CA GLY A 325 9.23 -16.32 -22.01
C GLY A 325 9.97 -15.71 -23.20
N MET A 326 11.19 -16.19 -23.50
CA MET A 326 11.94 -15.75 -24.67
C MET A 326 11.27 -16.20 -25.98
N ALA A 327 10.76 -17.42 -26.03
CA ALA A 327 9.99 -17.93 -27.15
C ALA A 327 8.72 -17.10 -27.40
N ALA A 328 7.97 -16.81 -26.34
CA ALA A 328 6.73 -16.03 -26.42
C ALA A 328 6.98 -14.60 -26.94
N LYS A 329 8.07 -13.97 -26.51
CA LYS A 329 8.47 -12.64 -27.01
C LYS A 329 8.93 -12.70 -28.47
N GLY A 330 9.74 -13.71 -28.81
CA GLY A 330 10.22 -13.92 -30.19
C GLY A 330 9.07 -14.18 -31.19
N LEU A 331 8.07 -14.94 -30.78
CA LEU A 331 6.84 -15.15 -31.58
C LEU A 331 6.10 -13.84 -31.80
N GLY A 332 5.95 -13.01 -30.78
CA GLY A 332 5.36 -11.68 -30.89
C GLY A 332 6.11 -10.77 -31.88
N HIS A 333 7.44 -10.76 -31.82
CA HIS A 333 8.28 -10.01 -32.77
C HIS A 333 8.08 -10.51 -34.21
N LYS A 334 7.95 -11.82 -34.42
CA LYS A 334 7.71 -12.43 -35.72
C LYS A 334 6.34 -12.04 -36.29
N ILE A 335 5.31 -12.05 -35.46
CA ILE A 335 3.97 -11.57 -35.83
C ILE A 335 4.02 -10.09 -36.20
N ASN A 336 4.71 -9.27 -35.43
CA ASN A 336 4.90 -7.85 -35.73
C ASN A 336 5.62 -7.62 -37.08
N ALA A 337 6.66 -8.43 -37.37
CA ALA A 337 7.36 -8.37 -38.63
C ALA A 337 6.44 -8.75 -39.80
N MET A 338 5.59 -9.78 -39.65
CA MET A 338 4.59 -10.17 -40.66
C MET A 338 3.54 -9.08 -40.87
N LEU A 339 3.07 -8.42 -39.82
CA LEU A 339 2.13 -7.29 -39.92
C LEU A 339 2.76 -6.09 -40.65
N LYS A 340 4.00 -5.73 -40.29
CA LYS A 340 4.74 -4.63 -40.93
C LYS A 340 5.09 -4.90 -42.38
N ALA A 341 5.30 -6.17 -42.75
CA ALA A 341 5.54 -6.59 -44.11
C ALA A 341 4.25 -6.69 -44.95
N HIS A 342 3.10 -6.39 -44.35
CA HIS A 342 1.77 -6.55 -44.99
C HIS A 342 1.57 -7.93 -45.64
N GLU A 343 2.00 -8.99 -44.94
CA GLU A 343 1.79 -10.34 -45.42
C GLU A 343 0.29 -10.68 -45.53
N THR A 344 -0.04 -11.66 -46.35
CA THR A 344 -1.46 -12.07 -46.59
C THR A 344 -2.08 -12.62 -45.29
N THR A 345 -3.35 -12.26 -45.02
CA THR A 345 -4.09 -12.74 -43.85
C THR A 345 -4.08 -14.26 -43.71
N ALA A 346 -4.05 -15.00 -44.84
CA ALA A 346 -3.94 -16.45 -44.86
C ALA A 346 -2.63 -16.98 -44.26
N LYS A 347 -1.48 -16.30 -44.49
CA LYS A 347 -0.20 -16.68 -43.88
C LYS A 347 -0.16 -16.39 -42.37
N ILE A 348 -0.67 -15.22 -41.97
CA ILE A 348 -0.79 -14.84 -40.56
C ILE A 348 -1.69 -15.84 -39.82
N ARG A 349 -2.84 -16.17 -40.39
CA ARG A 349 -3.76 -17.19 -39.87
C ARG A 349 -3.07 -18.54 -39.69
N GLY A 350 -2.38 -19.02 -40.74
CA GLY A 350 -1.65 -20.29 -40.65
C GLY A 350 -0.53 -20.30 -39.60
N PHE A 351 0.14 -19.18 -39.42
CA PHE A 351 1.17 -19.05 -38.38
C PHE A 351 0.56 -19.11 -36.96
N ILE A 352 -0.50 -18.32 -36.73
CA ILE A 352 -1.20 -18.27 -35.43
C ILE A 352 -1.85 -19.62 -35.12
N GLU A 353 -2.48 -20.28 -36.12
CA GLU A 353 -3.07 -21.61 -35.98
C GLU A 353 -2.01 -22.66 -35.59
N ASN A 354 -0.86 -22.65 -36.29
CA ASN A 354 0.25 -23.55 -35.92
C ASN A 354 0.76 -23.31 -34.52
N MET A 355 0.86 -22.05 -34.08
CA MET A 355 1.32 -21.69 -32.76
C MET A 355 0.38 -22.21 -31.67
N TYR A 356 -0.93 -22.00 -31.80
CA TYR A 356 -1.91 -22.44 -30.80
C TYR A 356 -2.17 -23.96 -30.83
N ASN A 357 -2.26 -24.57 -32.00
CA ASN A 357 -2.73 -25.96 -32.15
C ASN A 357 -1.61 -27.00 -32.08
N LYS A 358 -0.33 -26.66 -32.36
CA LYS A 358 0.78 -27.62 -32.25
C LYS A 358 1.25 -27.85 -30.81
N THR A 359 1.06 -26.89 -29.95
CA THR A 359 1.68 -26.89 -28.60
C THR A 359 0.68 -26.96 -27.46
N GLY A 360 -0.62 -26.89 -27.69
CA GLY A 360 -1.57 -26.66 -26.61
C GLY A 360 -2.54 -27.78 -26.23
N GLY A 361 -2.52 -28.93 -26.86
CA GLY A 361 -3.44 -30.04 -26.54
C GLY A 361 -4.95 -29.73 -26.70
N LYS A 362 -5.33 -28.46 -26.92
CA LYS A 362 -6.66 -27.98 -27.23
C LYS A 362 -6.63 -27.33 -28.61
N THR A 363 -7.56 -27.68 -29.47
CA THR A 363 -7.74 -27.05 -30.78
C THR A 363 -8.54 -25.77 -30.59
N GLU A 364 -7.89 -24.63 -30.78
CA GLU A 364 -8.58 -23.33 -30.87
C GLU A 364 -9.15 -23.14 -32.27
N GLU A 365 -10.42 -22.70 -32.36
CA GLU A 365 -11.10 -22.50 -33.63
C GLU A 365 -10.73 -21.16 -34.32
N ILE A 366 -9.45 -20.97 -34.60
CA ILE A 366 -8.92 -19.75 -35.25
C ILE A 366 -9.46 -19.62 -36.68
N LYS A 367 -9.86 -20.74 -37.29
CA LYS A 367 -10.47 -20.77 -38.62
C LYS A 367 -11.82 -20.06 -38.71
N SER A 368 -12.54 -19.97 -37.60
CA SER A 368 -13.86 -19.33 -37.54
C SER A 368 -13.81 -17.80 -37.49
N LEU A 369 -12.63 -17.22 -37.17
CA LEU A 369 -12.43 -15.77 -37.05
C LEU A 369 -12.48 -15.08 -38.41
N ASN A 370 -13.12 -13.91 -38.47
CA ASN A 370 -13.10 -13.03 -39.63
C ASN A 370 -11.67 -12.44 -39.79
N ASP A 371 -11.37 -11.90 -40.99
CA ASP A 371 -10.06 -11.32 -41.25
C ASP A 371 -9.78 -10.07 -40.38
N GLU A 372 -10.80 -9.28 -40.06
CA GLU A 372 -10.69 -8.12 -39.16
C GLU A 372 -10.40 -8.57 -37.73
N GLU A 373 -11.11 -9.55 -37.19
CA GLU A 373 -10.89 -10.15 -35.88
C GLU A 373 -9.50 -10.81 -35.76
N LEU A 374 -9.04 -11.44 -36.84
CA LEU A 374 -7.69 -12.01 -36.89
C LEU A 374 -6.59 -10.96 -36.83
N LEU A 375 -6.76 -9.83 -37.52
CA LEU A 375 -5.80 -8.72 -37.49
C LEU A 375 -5.79 -8.04 -36.12
N GLU A 376 -6.95 -7.93 -35.47
CA GLU A 376 -7.05 -7.42 -34.11
C GLU A 376 -6.32 -8.37 -33.14
N LEU A 377 -6.55 -9.68 -33.22
CA LEU A 377 -5.86 -10.69 -32.45
C LEU A 377 -4.33 -10.61 -32.68
N ALA A 378 -3.90 -10.55 -33.93
CA ALA A 378 -2.48 -10.40 -34.29
C ALA A 378 -1.88 -9.12 -33.71
N GLY A 379 -2.63 -8.00 -33.73
CA GLY A 379 -2.23 -6.73 -33.11
C GLY A 379 -2.02 -6.85 -31.59
N ASN A 380 -2.87 -7.60 -30.90
CA ASN A 380 -2.75 -7.85 -29.47
C ASN A 380 -1.54 -8.73 -29.11
N LEU A 381 -1.10 -9.60 -30.03
CA LEU A 381 0.04 -10.50 -29.84
C LEU A 381 1.42 -9.89 -30.17
N VAL A 382 1.48 -8.68 -30.69
CA VAL A 382 2.72 -8.00 -31.12
C VAL A 382 3.76 -7.90 -29.98
N ASN A 383 3.29 -7.66 -28.77
CA ASN A 383 4.18 -7.50 -27.60
C ASN A 383 4.64 -8.82 -26.96
N GLY A 384 4.11 -9.92 -27.42
CA GLY A 384 4.40 -11.27 -26.93
C GLY A 384 3.13 -12.09 -26.79
N VAL A 385 3.27 -13.39 -26.88
CA VAL A 385 2.15 -14.34 -26.77
C VAL A 385 1.92 -14.68 -25.30
N PRO A 386 0.75 -14.38 -24.71
CA PRO A 386 0.46 -14.77 -23.34
C PRO A 386 0.29 -16.29 -23.25
N THR A 387 0.97 -16.90 -22.28
CA THR A 387 0.90 -18.33 -22.00
C THR A 387 0.38 -18.56 -20.59
N ALA A 388 -0.52 -19.53 -20.44
CA ALA A 388 -0.99 -20.00 -19.12
C ALA A 388 -0.50 -21.43 -18.90
N THR A 389 0.30 -21.62 -17.84
CA THR A 389 0.81 -22.94 -17.45
C THR A 389 0.31 -23.24 -16.03
N PRO A 390 -0.76 -24.08 -15.88
CA PRO A 390 -1.19 -24.57 -14.58
C PRO A 390 -0.07 -25.33 -13.87
N VAL A 391 -0.09 -25.36 -12.54
CA VAL A 391 1.02 -25.86 -11.71
C VAL A 391 1.45 -27.30 -12.05
N PHE A 392 0.48 -28.18 -12.34
CA PHE A 392 0.74 -29.60 -12.65
C PHE A 392 0.49 -29.97 -14.13
N ASP A 393 0.18 -29.01 -14.96
CA ASP A 393 -0.07 -29.17 -16.40
C ASP A 393 0.68 -28.08 -17.17
N GLY A 394 1.98 -28.03 -16.97
CA GLY A 394 2.89 -27.09 -17.60
C GLY A 394 3.38 -27.56 -18.96
N ALA A 395 4.03 -26.65 -19.70
CA ALA A 395 4.65 -26.96 -20.99
C ALA A 395 5.80 -27.98 -20.81
N THR A 396 5.85 -28.94 -21.71
CA THR A 396 6.95 -29.91 -21.77
C THR A 396 8.19 -29.33 -22.45
N GLU A 397 9.38 -29.92 -22.21
CA GLU A 397 10.61 -29.48 -22.84
C GLU A 397 10.53 -29.49 -24.38
N SER A 398 9.88 -30.49 -24.95
CA SER A 398 9.71 -30.63 -26.41
C SER A 398 8.85 -29.50 -26.99
N GLU A 399 7.80 -29.10 -26.28
CA GLU A 399 6.92 -27.99 -26.70
C GLU A 399 7.67 -26.65 -26.65
N ILE A 400 8.46 -26.42 -25.60
CA ILE A 400 9.29 -25.21 -25.46
C ILE A 400 10.32 -25.12 -26.60
N LYS A 401 11.00 -26.23 -26.93
CA LYS A 401 11.95 -26.27 -28.08
C LYS A 401 11.27 -25.97 -29.40
N THR A 402 10.08 -26.54 -29.64
CA THR A 402 9.28 -26.27 -30.83
C THR A 402 8.91 -24.78 -30.93
N LEU A 403 8.51 -24.15 -29.82
CA LEU A 403 8.18 -22.73 -29.79
C LEU A 403 9.41 -21.84 -30.04
N LEU A 404 10.60 -22.20 -29.49
CA LEU A 404 11.86 -21.50 -29.76
C LEU A 404 12.23 -21.57 -31.23
N GLU A 405 12.12 -22.75 -31.87
CA GLU A 405 12.37 -22.95 -33.29
C GLU A 405 11.39 -22.13 -34.14
N MET A 406 10.08 -22.14 -33.80
CA MET A 406 9.07 -21.33 -34.48
C MET A 406 9.35 -19.83 -34.35
N ALA A 407 9.88 -19.37 -33.23
CA ALA A 407 10.33 -18.00 -33.02
C ALA A 407 11.62 -17.64 -33.82
N GLY A 408 12.35 -18.66 -34.30
CA GLY A 408 13.64 -18.48 -35.00
C GLY A 408 14.82 -18.29 -34.05
N LEU A 409 14.68 -18.79 -32.82
CA LEU A 409 15.71 -18.78 -31.77
C LEU A 409 16.42 -20.12 -31.68
N SER A 410 17.59 -20.15 -31.00
CA SER A 410 18.31 -21.40 -30.74
C SER A 410 17.49 -22.35 -29.86
N GLU A 411 17.50 -23.64 -30.20
CA GLU A 411 16.86 -24.69 -29.38
C GLU A 411 17.42 -24.78 -27.95
N SER A 412 18.67 -24.33 -27.75
CA SER A 412 19.33 -24.30 -26.44
C SER A 412 18.73 -23.22 -25.52
N GLY A 413 17.98 -22.25 -26.04
CA GLY A 413 17.50 -21.07 -25.30
C GLY A 413 18.61 -20.15 -24.80
N GLN A 414 19.83 -20.34 -25.27
CA GLN A 414 20.98 -19.52 -24.95
C GLN A 414 21.22 -18.48 -26.04
N SER A 415 21.71 -17.33 -25.63
CA SER A 415 22.01 -16.20 -26.51
C SER A 415 23.41 -15.66 -26.23
N ARG A 416 24.03 -15.08 -27.25
CA ARG A 416 25.28 -14.37 -27.11
C ARG A 416 25.03 -13.01 -26.47
N LEU A 417 25.78 -12.71 -25.44
CA LEU A 417 25.75 -11.42 -24.75
C LEU A 417 27.11 -10.73 -24.85
N ASN A 418 27.05 -9.41 -24.85
CA ASN A 418 28.22 -8.54 -24.77
C ASN A 418 28.20 -7.81 -23.41
N ASP A 419 29.36 -7.61 -22.82
CA ASP A 419 29.52 -6.85 -21.58
C ASP A 419 29.39 -5.34 -21.88
N GLY A 420 28.47 -4.64 -21.21
CA GLY A 420 28.27 -3.22 -21.36
C GLY A 420 29.49 -2.35 -21.01
N ARG A 421 30.35 -2.83 -20.10
CA ARG A 421 31.52 -2.09 -19.63
C ARG A 421 32.71 -2.21 -20.58
N THR A 422 32.97 -3.41 -21.09
CA THR A 422 34.15 -3.69 -21.96
C THR A 422 33.80 -3.70 -23.43
N GLY A 423 32.52 -3.95 -23.77
CA GLY A 423 32.08 -4.16 -25.14
C GLY A 423 32.49 -5.52 -25.72
N GLU A 424 33.10 -6.39 -24.90
CA GLU A 424 33.55 -7.70 -25.33
C GLU A 424 32.45 -8.74 -25.16
N PRO A 425 32.33 -9.74 -26.06
CA PRO A 425 31.39 -10.83 -25.89
C PRO A 425 31.79 -11.72 -24.72
N PHE A 426 30.82 -12.32 -24.05
CA PHE A 426 31.06 -13.36 -23.05
C PHE A 426 31.66 -14.61 -23.70
N ASP A 427 32.52 -15.32 -22.97
CA ASP A 427 33.20 -16.54 -23.45
C ASP A 427 32.22 -17.66 -23.84
N ARG A 428 31.02 -17.67 -23.25
CA ARG A 428 29.99 -18.66 -23.51
C ARG A 428 28.64 -18.00 -23.70
N GLU A 429 27.79 -18.67 -24.46
CA GLU A 429 26.38 -18.29 -24.56
C GLU A 429 25.70 -18.40 -23.20
N VAL A 430 24.79 -17.46 -22.92
CA VAL A 430 24.11 -17.32 -21.64
C VAL A 430 22.60 -17.52 -21.84
N THR A 431 21.94 -18.13 -20.86
CA THR A 431 20.48 -18.22 -20.85
C THR A 431 19.88 -16.84 -20.58
N VAL A 432 19.16 -16.34 -21.58
CA VAL A 432 18.46 -15.04 -21.51
C VAL A 432 17.00 -15.24 -21.87
N GLY A 433 16.12 -14.56 -21.20
CA GLY A 433 14.69 -14.61 -21.50
C GLY A 433 13.87 -13.79 -20.52
N TYR A 434 12.59 -13.98 -20.57
CA TYR A 434 11.61 -13.27 -19.74
C TYR A 434 11.10 -14.18 -18.63
N MET A 435 11.17 -13.68 -17.40
CA MET A 435 10.71 -14.40 -16.20
C MET A 435 9.73 -13.51 -15.45
N TYR A 436 8.72 -14.13 -14.83
CA TYR A 436 7.77 -13.45 -13.98
C TYR A 436 8.38 -13.21 -12.59
N MET A 437 8.74 -11.98 -12.30
CA MET A 437 9.36 -11.57 -11.04
C MET A 437 8.36 -10.84 -10.17
N LEU A 438 8.43 -11.08 -8.86
CA LEU A 438 7.58 -10.49 -7.82
C LEU A 438 8.43 -9.68 -6.85
N LYS A 439 8.02 -8.46 -6.56
CA LYS A 439 8.52 -7.68 -5.42
C LYS A 439 7.77 -8.17 -4.17
N LEU A 440 8.50 -8.66 -3.17
CA LEU A 440 7.91 -9.13 -1.93
C LEU A 440 7.74 -7.98 -0.94
N ASN A 441 6.74 -8.09 -0.05
CA ASN A 441 6.48 -7.08 0.98
C ASN A 441 7.48 -7.17 2.16
N HIS A 442 8.75 -7.41 1.82
CA HIS A 442 9.90 -7.36 2.72
C HIS A 442 10.84 -6.27 2.26
N LEU A 443 10.38 -5.02 2.41
CA LEU A 443 11.10 -3.84 1.98
C LEU A 443 12.16 -3.45 2.99
N VAL A 444 13.28 -2.92 2.52
CA VAL A 444 14.39 -2.50 3.37
C VAL A 444 13.98 -1.36 4.31
N ASP A 445 13.13 -0.43 3.84
CA ASP A 445 12.65 0.70 4.64
C ASP A 445 11.94 0.27 5.92
N ASP A 446 11.20 -0.85 5.87
CA ASP A 446 10.51 -1.39 7.05
C ASP A 446 11.45 -2.08 8.05
N LYS A 447 12.64 -2.46 7.61
CA LYS A 447 13.63 -3.22 8.41
C LYS A 447 14.81 -2.38 8.87
N MET A 448 15.18 -1.35 8.12
CA MET A 448 16.27 -0.47 8.48
C MET A 448 15.92 0.29 9.75
N HIS A 449 16.78 0.20 10.74
CA HIS A 449 16.58 0.84 12.03
C HIS A 449 17.92 1.23 12.67
N ALA A 450 17.96 2.42 13.26
CA ALA A 450 19.08 2.91 14.05
C ALA A 450 18.57 3.62 15.30
N ARG A 451 19.37 3.58 16.35
CA ARG A 451 19.08 4.24 17.63
C ARG A 451 20.32 4.89 18.18
N SER A 452 20.17 6.10 18.68
CA SER A 452 21.15 6.72 19.58
C SER A 452 20.70 6.61 21.03
N THR A 453 19.72 7.41 21.42
CA THR A 453 19.03 7.38 22.71
C THR A 453 17.54 7.18 22.47
N GLY A 454 16.83 6.56 23.40
CA GLY A 454 15.40 6.28 23.25
C GLY A 454 14.80 5.78 24.57
N PRO A 455 13.59 5.21 24.52
CA PRO A 455 12.90 4.74 25.70
C PRO A 455 13.58 3.52 26.32
N TYR A 456 13.45 3.41 27.63
CA TYR A 456 14.02 2.34 28.45
C TYR A 456 12.92 1.63 29.24
N SER A 457 13.16 0.37 29.62
CA SER A 457 12.27 -0.39 30.51
C SER A 457 12.22 0.26 31.90
N LEU A 458 11.06 0.23 32.54
CA LEU A 458 10.87 0.82 33.86
C LEU A 458 11.64 0.08 34.97
N VAL A 459 11.70 -1.25 34.90
CA VAL A 459 12.30 -2.08 35.98
C VAL A 459 13.79 -2.26 35.74
N THR A 460 14.17 -2.78 34.61
CA THR A 460 15.58 -3.12 34.31
C THR A 460 16.40 -1.95 33.78
N GLN A 461 15.75 -0.85 33.40
CA GLN A 461 16.39 0.31 32.77
C GLN A 461 17.17 -0.01 31.47
N GLN A 462 16.89 -1.15 30.87
CA GLN A 462 17.46 -1.55 29.59
C GLN A 462 16.71 -0.90 28.42
N PRO A 463 17.36 -0.66 27.26
CA PRO A 463 16.69 -0.21 26.07
C PRO A 463 15.56 -1.17 25.67
N LEU A 464 14.41 -0.63 25.26
CA LEU A 464 13.33 -1.43 24.70
C LEU A 464 13.78 -2.10 23.40
N GLY A 465 13.11 -3.17 22.98
CA GLY A 465 13.35 -3.87 21.71
C GLY A 465 12.35 -3.46 20.63
N GLY A 466 12.72 -3.66 19.37
CA GLY A 466 11.85 -3.48 18.22
C GLY A 466 11.88 -2.07 17.60
N LYS A 467 11.73 -2.00 16.28
CA LYS A 467 11.72 -0.75 15.49
C LYS A 467 10.58 0.18 15.90
N ALA A 468 9.37 -0.37 16.11
CA ALA A 468 8.18 0.41 16.45
C ALA A 468 8.31 1.19 17.78
N GLN A 469 9.12 0.69 18.71
CA GLN A 469 9.36 1.30 20.01
C GLN A 469 10.66 2.13 20.04
N PHE A 470 11.26 2.39 18.91
CA PHE A 470 12.59 3.00 18.81
C PHE A 470 13.61 2.29 19.70
N GLY A 471 13.59 0.96 19.67
CA GLY A 471 14.38 0.08 20.52
C GLY A 471 15.79 -0.15 20.03
N GLY A 472 16.62 -0.74 20.89
CA GLY A 472 17.99 -1.14 20.57
C GLY A 472 18.06 -2.58 20.04
N GLN A 473 19.23 -2.93 19.49
CA GLN A 473 19.54 -4.30 19.09
C GLN A 473 19.86 -5.14 20.33
N ARG A 474 19.47 -6.41 20.29
CA ARG A 474 19.82 -7.36 21.35
C ARG A 474 21.25 -7.84 21.15
N PHE A 475 22.08 -7.60 22.16
CA PHE A 475 23.41 -8.19 22.27
C PHE A 475 23.29 -9.45 23.14
N GLY A 476 23.18 -10.61 22.49
CA GLY A 476 22.90 -11.88 23.14
C GLY A 476 24.14 -12.50 23.80
N GLU A 477 23.95 -13.67 24.42
CA GLU A 477 25.01 -14.40 25.12
C GLU A 477 26.14 -14.84 24.16
N MET A 478 25.78 -15.27 22.95
CA MET A 478 26.77 -15.68 21.94
C MET A 478 27.64 -14.51 21.46
N GLU A 479 27.07 -13.32 21.31
CA GLU A 479 27.81 -12.09 20.95
C GLU A 479 28.77 -11.67 22.05
N VAL A 480 28.39 -11.88 23.34
CA VAL A 480 29.29 -11.68 24.49
C VAL A 480 30.47 -12.63 24.39
N TRP A 481 30.27 -13.91 24.12
CA TRP A 481 31.34 -14.89 23.92
C TRP A 481 32.31 -14.51 22.81
N ALA A 482 31.78 -13.93 21.74
CA ALA A 482 32.61 -13.45 20.62
C ALA A 482 33.55 -12.32 21.08
N LEU A 483 33.08 -11.35 21.89
CA LEU A 483 33.93 -10.30 22.42
C LEU A 483 34.94 -10.85 23.46
N GLU A 484 34.57 -11.82 24.27
CA GLU A 484 35.46 -12.51 25.19
C GLU A 484 36.60 -13.22 24.44
N ALA A 485 36.25 -13.90 23.33
CA ALA A 485 37.25 -14.57 22.50
C ALA A 485 38.27 -13.62 21.86
N TYR A 486 37.87 -12.40 21.53
CA TYR A 486 38.78 -11.35 21.09
C TYR A 486 39.55 -10.66 22.21
N GLY A 487 39.18 -10.89 23.47
CA GLY A 487 39.78 -10.20 24.60
C GLY A 487 39.44 -8.71 24.70
N ALA A 488 38.33 -8.30 24.06
CA ALA A 488 37.89 -6.90 24.01
C ALA A 488 37.13 -6.48 25.27
N ALA A 489 37.85 -6.41 26.42
CA ALA A 489 37.24 -6.19 27.74
C ALA A 489 36.55 -4.84 27.86
N TYR A 490 37.15 -3.76 27.39
CA TYR A 490 36.56 -2.41 27.45
C TYR A 490 35.30 -2.29 26.59
N THR A 491 35.31 -2.87 25.41
CA THR A 491 34.12 -2.89 24.53
C THR A 491 32.98 -3.67 25.19
N LEU A 492 33.28 -4.80 25.81
CA LEU A 492 32.27 -5.60 26.53
C LEU A 492 31.72 -4.82 27.74
N GLN A 493 32.57 -4.16 28.51
CA GLN A 493 32.14 -3.32 29.62
C GLN A 493 31.24 -2.17 29.17
N GLU A 494 31.59 -1.51 28.07
CA GLU A 494 30.76 -0.46 27.49
C GLU A 494 29.37 -0.98 27.07
N MET A 495 29.32 -2.13 26.40
CA MET A 495 28.06 -2.75 25.99
C MET A 495 27.17 -3.13 27.17
N LEU A 496 27.74 -3.60 28.26
CA LEU A 496 26.99 -4.05 29.43
C LEU A 496 26.55 -2.92 30.36
N THR A 497 27.22 -1.78 30.35
CA THR A 497 26.99 -0.68 31.31
C THR A 497 26.43 0.58 30.61
N VAL A 498 27.28 1.34 30.00
CA VAL A 498 26.98 2.69 29.49
C VAL A 498 25.96 2.65 28.34
N LYS A 499 26.00 1.65 27.50
CA LYS A 499 25.05 1.47 26.38
C LYS A 499 23.75 0.79 26.79
N SER A 500 23.65 0.21 27.97
CA SER A 500 22.50 -0.58 28.40
C SER A 500 21.80 0.03 29.62
N ASP A 501 22.11 -0.42 30.82
CA ASP A 501 21.31 -0.21 32.03
C ASP A 501 21.95 0.65 33.14
N ASP A 502 23.16 1.12 32.95
CA ASP A 502 23.77 2.10 33.86
C ASP A 502 23.19 3.51 33.64
N VAL A 503 22.24 3.91 34.50
CA VAL A 503 21.51 5.19 34.37
C VAL A 503 22.44 6.41 34.51
N GLN A 504 23.37 6.37 35.46
CA GLN A 504 24.29 7.48 35.68
C GLN A 504 25.40 7.52 34.63
N GLY A 505 25.97 6.35 34.30
CA GLY A 505 27.03 6.23 33.31
C GLY A 505 26.59 6.66 31.92
N ARG A 506 25.40 6.29 31.50
CA ARG A 506 24.87 6.69 30.15
C ARG A 506 24.66 8.21 30.05
N THR A 507 24.19 8.86 31.15
CA THR A 507 23.98 10.31 31.16
C THR A 507 25.32 11.05 31.11
N LYS A 508 26.29 10.58 31.89
CA LYS A 508 27.66 11.16 31.93
C LYS A 508 28.35 10.98 30.57
N MET A 509 28.25 9.78 29.99
CA MET A 509 28.83 9.49 28.67
C MET A 509 28.24 10.37 27.58
N TYR A 510 26.92 10.58 27.57
CA TYR A 510 26.27 11.47 26.59
C TYR A 510 26.78 12.91 26.75
N LYS A 511 26.94 13.40 27.99
CA LYS A 511 27.52 14.71 28.27
C LYS A 511 28.95 14.79 27.75
N ASN A 512 29.79 13.79 28.05
CA ASN A 512 31.20 13.74 27.62
C ASN A 512 31.31 13.77 26.09
N ILE A 513 30.41 13.06 25.35
CA ILE A 513 30.37 13.10 23.88
C ILE A 513 30.05 14.52 23.37
N VAL A 514 29.10 15.23 24.02
CA VAL A 514 28.76 16.61 23.64
C VAL A 514 29.90 17.57 23.93
N ASP A 515 30.58 17.39 25.04
CA ASP A 515 31.71 18.22 25.48
C ASP A 515 33.02 17.87 24.72
N GLY A 516 33.05 16.76 23.98
CA GLY A 516 34.23 16.30 23.22
C GLY A 516 35.25 15.55 24.07
N GLU A 517 34.88 15.13 25.28
CA GLU A 517 35.69 14.31 26.17
C GLU A 517 35.51 12.81 25.86
N HIS A 518 36.57 12.03 25.96
CA HIS A 518 36.56 10.60 25.62
C HIS A 518 36.69 9.68 26.85
N GLU A 519 36.38 10.18 28.01
CA GLU A 519 36.43 9.40 29.26
C GLU A 519 35.14 8.59 29.45
N MET A 520 35.31 7.32 29.81
CA MET A 520 34.20 6.42 30.13
C MET A 520 34.32 5.98 31.58
N ASP A 521 33.38 6.44 32.42
CA ASP A 521 33.19 5.94 33.76
C ASP A 521 32.01 4.97 33.77
N ALA A 522 32.30 3.70 33.92
CA ALA A 522 31.28 2.67 34.05
C ALA A 522 30.85 2.54 35.52
N GLY A 523 29.54 2.62 35.73
CA GLY A 523 28.92 2.37 37.04
C GLY A 523 28.41 0.92 37.16
N MET A 524 27.49 0.72 38.08
CA MET A 524 26.87 -0.58 38.32
C MET A 524 25.58 -0.72 37.46
N PRO A 525 25.39 -1.84 36.75
CA PRO A 525 24.17 -2.12 36.03
C PRO A 525 22.93 -2.16 36.94
N GLU A 526 21.84 -1.49 36.57
CA GLU A 526 20.61 -1.49 37.36
C GLU A 526 19.96 -2.87 37.44
N SER A 527 20.12 -3.71 36.43
CA SER A 527 19.68 -5.11 36.46
C SER A 527 20.34 -5.91 37.60
N PHE A 528 21.60 -5.61 37.95
CA PHE A 528 22.26 -6.21 39.09
C PHE A 528 21.65 -5.73 40.42
N ASN A 529 21.30 -4.45 40.55
CA ASN A 529 20.60 -3.93 41.71
C ASN A 529 19.24 -4.60 41.92
N VAL A 530 18.49 -4.84 40.82
CA VAL A 530 17.23 -5.60 40.84
C VAL A 530 17.46 -7.02 41.33
N LEU A 531 18.48 -7.72 40.83
CA LEU A 531 18.84 -9.07 41.27
C LEU A 531 19.17 -9.11 42.77
N VAL A 532 19.96 -8.18 43.27
CA VAL A 532 20.29 -8.08 44.71
C VAL A 532 19.02 -7.91 45.56
N LYS A 533 18.09 -7.07 45.12
CA LYS A 533 16.79 -6.89 45.79
C LYS A 533 15.93 -8.15 45.77
N GLU A 534 15.91 -8.85 44.68
CA GLU A 534 15.17 -10.12 44.51
C GLU A 534 15.76 -11.19 45.46
N ILE A 535 17.07 -11.32 45.52
CA ILE A 535 17.74 -12.28 46.43
C ILE A 535 17.46 -11.93 47.88
N ARG A 536 17.53 -10.63 48.25
CA ARG A 536 17.17 -10.16 49.61
C ARG A 536 15.69 -10.47 49.93
N SER A 537 14.80 -10.41 48.99
CA SER A 537 13.38 -10.75 49.17
C SER A 537 13.18 -12.24 49.51
N LEU A 538 14.09 -13.11 49.09
CA LEU A 538 14.12 -14.54 49.45
C LEU A 538 14.72 -14.80 50.86
N GLY A 539 15.08 -13.73 51.61
CA GLY A 539 15.64 -13.85 52.94
C GLY A 539 17.17 -14.08 53.00
N ILE A 540 17.86 -13.96 51.87
CA ILE A 540 19.30 -14.12 51.77
C ILE A 540 19.92 -12.73 51.86
N ASN A 541 20.86 -12.50 52.82
CA ASN A 541 21.57 -11.26 52.93
C ASN A 541 22.75 -11.20 51.94
N ILE A 542 22.76 -10.18 51.11
CA ILE A 542 23.86 -9.86 50.18
C ILE A 542 24.34 -8.46 50.51
N GLU A 543 25.61 -8.33 50.82
CA GLU A 543 26.30 -7.05 51.04
C GLU A 543 27.36 -6.87 49.95
N LEU A 544 27.42 -5.69 49.39
CA LEU A 544 28.44 -5.30 48.40
C LEU A 544 29.53 -4.55 49.15
N GLU A 545 30.71 -5.15 49.21
CA GLU A 545 31.89 -4.49 49.77
C GLU A 545 32.65 -3.78 48.66
N THR A 546 32.95 -2.51 48.87
CA THR A 546 33.86 -1.73 48.02
C THR A 546 35.23 -1.77 48.64
N GLU A 547 36.21 -2.36 47.95
CA GLU A 547 37.61 -2.16 48.35
C GLU A 547 37.93 -0.66 48.20
N GLN A 548 38.35 -0.06 49.31
CA GLN A 548 38.79 1.34 49.37
C GLN A 548 40.18 1.52 48.75
#